data_b8250fedcf364970748d50cb6cc1daef
#
_entry.id   b8250fedcf364970748d50cb6cc1daef
#
_cell.length_a   1.000
_cell.length_b   1.000
_cell.length_c   1.000
_cell.angle_alpha   90.00
_cell.angle_beta   90.00
_cell.angle_gamma   90.00
#
_symmetry.space_group_name_H-M   'P 1'
#
loop_
_entity.id
_entity.type
_entity.pdbx_description
1 polymer ?
#
loop_
_entity_poly.entity_id
_entity_poly.type
_entity_poly.pdbx_seq_one_letter_code
_entity_poly.pdbx_strand_id
1 'polypeptide(L)'
;MMVISCVDRFRIPNDINQKGSGNFGAGDTSFLQLNPVWNSAHGLSQPVEISIAQDGRVYVADAGVNSILVFDQNGNSPTGFDALKGLVDSETNGITPIDVDIDKKMNVFFIDGSQRVFLWNQNWNDVGINNVSVSGSFLHMETGVVVIDTVGSATWLSYLNNPEYELIAPEFSNDQSLIDSLLLPHLFFDGRDEKNILKDIHYDSDSSKFTGLTSPSDNENMIFVTDNYGGINNQYRIVQINFQKSMLLELATGDTVWAYTGEFGSTVKGYGTGAGTVNQPLSLDVDYQGNLYYTQVGNYFPIHMIIPNLSGDFATYSSGFQPEADDIMDANYFVNPFDVAVDKDKNVYVVDSSNSDVTVFHSNGDYFKKAGYNSSEDTLSFMNEPVAVTVDQRGVVYVCDKGDGSIYRFKLSNTLDEDINPEN
;
A
#
# COMPACT_ATOMS: atom_id res chain seq x y z
N MET A 1 14.08 5.61 67.74
CA MET A 1 14.70 5.10 66.50
C MET A 1 14.15 5.94 65.32
N MET A 2 14.90 6.97 64.94
CA MET A 2 14.47 7.96 63.97
C MET A 2 14.99 7.50 62.61
N VAL A 3 14.09 7.14 61.67
CA VAL A 3 14.47 6.79 60.32
C VAL A 3 14.57 8.09 59.52
N ILE A 4 15.78 8.50 59.18
CA ILE A 4 16.03 9.63 58.29
C ILE A 4 15.94 9.07 56.87
N SER A 5 14.86 9.40 56.16
CA SER A 5 14.71 9.17 54.72
C SER A 5 15.51 10.25 54.02
N CYS A 6 16.65 9.90 53.42
CA CYS A 6 17.33 10.70 52.45
C CYS A 6 16.54 10.64 51.13
N VAL A 7 15.73 11.65 50.86
CA VAL A 7 15.24 11.91 49.53
C VAL A 7 16.28 12.77 48.86
N ASP A 8 17.09 12.14 47.97
CA ASP A 8 17.94 12.91 47.09
C ASP A 8 17.03 13.80 46.20
N ARG A 9 17.09 15.09 46.47
CA ARG A 9 16.42 16.07 45.59
C ARG A 9 17.18 16.09 44.27
N PHE A 10 16.55 15.63 43.25
CA PHE A 10 17.01 15.83 41.86
C PHE A 10 17.26 17.31 41.66
N ARG A 11 18.50 17.70 41.55
CA ARG A 11 18.86 19.08 41.19
C ARG A 11 18.76 19.18 39.68
N ILE A 12 17.75 19.90 39.22
CA ILE A 12 17.68 20.33 37.82
C ILE A 12 18.93 21.19 37.55
N PRO A 13 19.78 20.85 36.60
CA PRO A 13 20.92 21.68 36.21
C PRO A 13 20.42 23.08 35.83
N ASN A 14 21.06 24.12 36.37
CA ASN A 14 20.73 25.52 36.04
C ASN A 14 21.17 25.95 34.62
N ASP A 15 21.76 25.02 33.86
CA ASP A 15 22.35 25.31 32.54
C ASP A 15 21.46 24.91 31.35
N ILE A 16 20.14 24.79 31.56
CA ILE A 16 19.16 24.54 30.48
C ILE A 16 19.04 25.76 29.55
N ASN A 17 19.70 26.87 29.88
CA ASN A 17 19.78 28.07 29.07
C ASN A 17 21.08 28.18 28.24
N GLN A 18 21.61 27.07 27.71
CA GLN A 18 22.66 27.21 26.71
C GLN A 18 22.06 27.70 25.40
N LYS A 19 22.48 28.92 25.04
CA LYS A 19 22.26 29.52 23.75
C LYS A 19 22.91 28.65 22.67
N GLY A 20 22.12 27.88 22.02
CA GLY A 20 22.52 27.08 20.88
C GLY A 20 21.34 26.22 20.48
N SER A 21 20.69 26.64 19.42
CA SER A 21 19.58 25.95 18.76
C SER A 21 18.23 25.96 19.51
N GLY A 22 17.25 26.53 18.88
CA GLY A 22 15.81 26.41 19.09
C GLY A 22 15.32 26.32 20.53
N ASN A 23 14.65 27.32 21.01
CA ASN A 23 13.84 27.24 22.23
C ASN A 23 12.75 26.17 22.02
N PHE A 24 13.06 24.94 22.33
CA PHE A 24 11.99 23.96 22.58
C PHE A 24 11.41 24.29 23.95
N GLY A 25 10.30 25.02 24.00
CA GLY A 25 9.50 25.18 25.22
C GLY A 25 9.06 23.80 25.72
N ALA A 26 8.83 23.66 27.03
CA ALA A 26 8.25 22.45 27.58
C ALA A 26 6.86 22.24 26.93
N GLY A 27 6.78 21.34 25.94
CA GLY A 27 5.58 21.09 25.12
C GLY A 27 5.78 21.20 23.62
N ASP A 28 6.93 21.73 23.14
CA ASP A 28 7.23 21.72 21.70
C ASP A 28 7.66 20.31 21.27
N THR A 29 6.80 19.69 20.48
CA THR A 29 7.06 18.39 19.86
C THR A 29 7.55 18.61 18.43
N SER A 30 8.52 17.82 17.98
CA SER A 30 9.02 17.84 16.60
C SER A 30 9.21 16.42 16.10
N PHE A 31 9.17 16.23 14.79
CA PHE A 31 9.54 14.95 14.20
C PHE A 31 11.06 14.81 14.23
N LEU A 32 11.53 13.76 14.89
CA LEU A 32 12.95 13.41 14.96
C LEU A 32 13.24 12.30 13.94
N GLN A 33 14.32 12.45 13.21
CA GLN A 33 14.80 11.41 12.30
C GLN A 33 15.33 10.20 13.10
N LEU A 34 14.90 9.03 12.71
CA LEU A 34 15.42 7.75 13.21
C LEU A 34 16.59 7.27 12.35
N ASN A 35 17.58 6.67 13.01
CA ASN A 35 18.73 6.06 12.34
C ASN A 35 18.67 4.52 12.48
N PRO A 36 19.33 3.77 11.56
CA PRO A 36 19.98 4.25 10.35
C PRO A 36 19.00 4.68 9.26
N VAL A 37 19.41 5.55 8.34
CA VAL A 37 18.71 5.78 7.08
C VAL A 37 18.87 4.53 6.22
N TRP A 38 17.77 4.05 5.63
CA TRP A 38 17.85 2.93 4.70
C TRP A 38 18.25 3.45 3.31
N ASN A 39 19.20 2.79 2.68
CA ASN A 39 19.80 3.26 1.42
C ASN A 39 20.33 2.08 0.58
N SER A 40 21.28 2.34 -0.30
CA SER A 40 21.89 1.32 -1.16
C SER A 40 22.49 0.12 -0.41
N ALA A 41 22.90 0.28 0.86
CA ALA A 41 23.34 -0.85 1.70
C ALA A 41 22.20 -1.84 2.01
N HIS A 42 20.94 -1.38 1.93
CA HIS A 42 19.72 -2.18 2.08
C HIS A 42 19.17 -2.67 0.72
N GLY A 43 19.88 -2.39 -0.38
CA GLY A 43 19.47 -2.77 -1.73
C GLY A 43 18.56 -1.77 -2.44
N LEU A 44 18.34 -0.60 -1.86
CA LEU A 44 17.56 0.48 -2.47
C LEU A 44 18.32 1.18 -3.59
N SER A 45 17.59 1.66 -4.60
CA SER A 45 18.14 2.43 -5.71
C SER A 45 17.29 3.66 -6.04
N GLN A 46 16.02 3.47 -6.37
CA GLN A 46 15.05 4.54 -6.59
C GLN A 46 13.70 4.12 -5.99
N PRO A 47 13.56 4.18 -4.66
CA PRO A 47 12.28 3.89 -4.02
C PRO A 47 11.27 4.95 -4.43
N VAL A 48 10.11 4.50 -4.92
CA VAL A 48 9.05 5.37 -5.45
C VAL A 48 7.75 5.27 -4.67
N GLU A 49 7.54 4.14 -3.95
CA GLU A 49 6.37 3.95 -3.12
C GLU A 49 6.69 3.02 -1.95
N ILE A 50 5.92 3.18 -0.86
CA ILE A 50 6.13 2.43 0.39
C ILE A 50 4.79 2.17 1.09
N SER A 51 4.52 0.91 1.41
CA SER A 51 3.35 0.51 2.19
C SER A 51 3.72 -0.43 3.32
N ILE A 52 2.92 -0.46 4.39
CA ILE A 52 3.18 -1.25 5.58
C ILE A 52 2.04 -2.24 5.81
N ALA A 53 2.37 -3.52 5.80
CA ALA A 53 1.44 -4.58 6.10
C ALA A 53 1.04 -4.61 7.59
N GLN A 54 -0.07 -5.27 7.91
CA GLN A 54 -0.57 -5.39 9.28
C GLN A 54 0.43 -6.05 10.26
N ASP A 55 1.28 -6.92 9.77
CA ASP A 55 2.32 -7.59 10.56
C ASP A 55 3.58 -6.74 10.75
N GLY A 56 3.59 -5.51 10.21
CA GLY A 56 4.67 -4.55 10.34
C GLY A 56 5.78 -4.71 9.30
N ARG A 57 5.65 -5.62 8.33
CA ARG A 57 6.57 -5.66 7.18
C ARG A 57 6.36 -4.43 6.30
N VAL A 58 7.45 -3.91 5.79
CA VAL A 58 7.51 -2.73 4.94
C VAL A 58 7.79 -3.18 3.51
N TYR A 59 6.94 -2.80 2.60
CA TYR A 59 7.04 -3.09 1.17
C TYR A 59 7.39 -1.82 0.42
N VAL A 60 8.37 -1.90 -0.46
CA VAL A 60 8.90 -0.76 -1.18
C VAL A 60 8.91 -1.08 -2.67
N ALA A 61 8.17 -0.30 -3.45
CA ALA A 61 8.33 -0.29 -4.90
C ALA A 61 9.61 0.47 -5.24
N ASP A 62 10.59 -0.22 -5.80
CA ASP A 62 11.86 0.39 -6.22
C ASP A 62 11.99 0.32 -7.74
N ALA A 63 11.79 1.46 -8.38
CA ALA A 63 11.85 1.61 -9.83
C ALA A 63 13.27 1.44 -10.38
N GLY A 64 14.30 1.72 -9.57
CA GLY A 64 15.70 1.62 -10.01
C GLY A 64 16.19 0.19 -10.17
N VAL A 65 15.57 -0.75 -9.46
CA VAL A 65 15.90 -2.19 -9.53
C VAL A 65 14.74 -3.05 -10.04
N ASN A 66 13.64 -2.43 -10.50
CA ASN A 66 12.43 -3.11 -10.98
C ASN A 66 11.96 -4.21 -10.01
N SER A 67 11.79 -3.84 -8.73
CA SER A 67 11.55 -4.81 -7.68
C SER A 67 10.58 -4.28 -6.63
N ILE A 68 9.91 -5.18 -5.93
CA ILE A 68 9.26 -4.89 -4.66
C ILE A 68 10.13 -5.47 -3.57
N LEU A 69 10.77 -4.59 -2.81
CA LEU A 69 11.63 -4.95 -1.69
C LEU A 69 10.80 -5.12 -0.43
N VAL A 70 11.20 -6.04 0.44
CA VAL A 70 10.51 -6.30 1.71
C VAL A 70 11.49 -6.15 2.86
N PHE A 71 11.10 -5.37 3.87
CA PHE A 71 11.90 -5.11 5.04
C PHE A 71 11.12 -5.38 6.33
N ASP A 72 11.83 -5.68 7.40
CA ASP A 72 11.32 -5.51 8.74
C ASP A 72 11.38 -4.02 9.16
N GLN A 73 10.85 -3.71 10.33
CA GLN A 73 10.85 -2.33 10.84
C GLN A 73 12.24 -1.75 11.12
N ASN A 74 13.29 -2.58 11.13
CA ASN A 74 14.68 -2.18 11.31
C ASN A 74 15.43 -2.01 9.98
N GLY A 75 14.82 -2.36 8.86
CA GLY A 75 15.42 -2.30 7.54
C GLY A 75 16.14 -3.58 7.10
N ASN A 76 15.96 -4.67 7.83
CA ASN A 76 16.52 -5.95 7.43
C ASN A 76 15.54 -6.71 6.55
N SER A 77 16.05 -7.54 5.65
CA SER A 77 15.20 -8.49 4.92
C SER A 77 14.64 -9.53 5.90
N PRO A 78 13.32 -9.70 6.00
CA PRO A 78 12.72 -10.68 6.89
C PRO A 78 13.14 -12.11 6.49
N THR A 79 13.39 -12.96 7.47
CA THR A 79 13.75 -14.36 7.21
C THR A 79 12.60 -15.09 6.51
N GLY A 80 12.88 -15.72 5.39
CA GLY A 80 11.87 -16.47 4.61
C GLY A 80 11.08 -15.60 3.61
N PHE A 81 11.33 -14.28 3.57
CA PHE A 81 10.73 -13.38 2.59
C PHE A 81 11.78 -12.85 1.64
N ASP A 82 11.80 -13.40 0.45
CA ASP A 82 12.61 -12.84 -0.61
C ASP A 82 11.87 -11.67 -1.27
N ALA A 83 12.62 -10.60 -1.51
CA ALA A 83 12.12 -9.51 -2.33
C ALA A 83 11.72 -10.01 -3.72
N LEU A 84 10.66 -9.45 -4.26
CA LEU A 84 10.21 -9.74 -5.61
C LEU A 84 11.06 -8.95 -6.60
N LYS A 85 12.04 -9.60 -7.20
CA LYS A 85 13.06 -8.99 -8.05
C LYS A 85 12.87 -9.35 -9.52
N GLY A 86 13.29 -8.41 -10.40
CA GLY A 86 13.31 -8.65 -11.83
C GLY A 86 11.93 -8.89 -12.40
N LEU A 87 10.97 -8.04 -12.03
CA LEU A 87 9.59 -8.16 -12.45
C LEU A 87 9.47 -8.14 -13.98
N VAL A 88 8.77 -9.13 -14.51
CA VAL A 88 8.47 -9.24 -15.94
C VAL A 88 6.99 -9.60 -16.12
N ASP A 89 6.41 -9.15 -17.21
CA ASP A 89 5.06 -9.55 -17.62
C ASP A 89 5.07 -10.93 -18.34
N SER A 90 3.90 -11.39 -18.77
CA SER A 90 3.74 -12.67 -19.48
C SER A 90 4.49 -12.73 -20.81
N GLU A 91 4.86 -11.58 -21.37
CA GLU A 91 5.63 -11.45 -22.62
C GLU A 91 7.14 -11.26 -22.35
N THR A 92 7.57 -11.39 -21.08
CA THR A 92 8.95 -11.16 -20.62
C THR A 92 9.44 -9.72 -20.71
N ASN A 93 8.54 -8.74 -20.85
CA ASN A 93 8.91 -7.34 -20.74
C ASN A 93 9.09 -6.97 -19.27
N GLY A 94 10.10 -6.14 -18.98
CA GLY A 94 10.34 -5.66 -17.63
C GLY A 94 9.18 -4.80 -17.12
N ILE A 95 8.75 -5.06 -15.88
CA ILE A 95 7.76 -4.25 -15.18
C ILE A 95 8.50 -3.34 -14.21
N THR A 96 8.26 -2.04 -14.28
CA THR A 96 8.75 -1.07 -13.31
C THR A 96 7.62 -0.72 -12.36
N PRO A 97 7.64 -1.19 -11.09
CA PRO A 97 6.58 -0.86 -10.15
C PRO A 97 6.66 0.62 -9.79
N ILE A 98 5.52 1.30 -9.77
CA ILE A 98 5.43 2.71 -9.39
C ILE A 98 4.62 2.93 -8.13
N ASP A 99 3.78 1.94 -7.75
CA ASP A 99 3.00 1.98 -6.53
C ASP A 99 2.75 0.55 -6.03
N VAL A 100 2.63 0.39 -4.71
CA VAL A 100 2.42 -0.89 -4.02
C VAL A 100 1.56 -0.72 -2.78
N ASP A 101 0.56 -1.59 -2.60
CA ASP A 101 -0.21 -1.66 -1.36
C ASP A 101 -0.55 -3.10 -0.98
N ILE A 102 -0.83 -3.33 0.31
CA ILE A 102 -1.02 -4.67 0.88
C ILE A 102 -2.33 -4.75 1.65
N ASP A 103 -3.19 -5.70 1.26
CA ASP A 103 -4.41 -5.97 2.00
C ASP A 103 -4.18 -6.82 3.28
N LYS A 104 -5.24 -7.00 4.07
CA LYS A 104 -5.20 -7.83 5.29
C LYS A 104 -4.87 -9.30 5.06
N LYS A 105 -5.03 -9.79 3.85
CA LYS A 105 -4.73 -11.18 3.47
C LYS A 105 -3.32 -11.35 2.96
N MET A 106 -2.50 -10.30 3.07
CA MET A 106 -1.15 -10.26 2.54
C MET A 106 -1.10 -10.40 1.01
N ASN A 107 -2.17 -10.00 0.33
CA ASN A 107 -2.14 -9.77 -1.09
C ASN A 107 -1.40 -8.46 -1.34
N VAL A 108 -0.32 -8.52 -2.09
CA VAL A 108 0.46 -7.35 -2.50
C VAL A 108 0.01 -6.94 -3.88
N PHE A 109 -0.64 -5.80 -3.97
CA PHE A 109 -1.02 -5.18 -5.25
C PHE A 109 0.03 -4.18 -5.66
N PHE A 110 0.30 -4.09 -6.95
CA PHE A 110 1.19 -3.06 -7.49
C PHE A 110 0.80 -2.70 -8.92
N ILE A 111 1.19 -1.51 -9.34
CA ILE A 111 0.95 -0.95 -10.67
C ILE A 111 2.25 -0.52 -11.33
N ASP A 112 2.23 -0.40 -12.66
CA ASP A 112 3.39 -0.06 -13.50
C ASP A 112 3.20 1.24 -14.29
N GLY A 113 2.19 2.04 -13.95
CA GLY A 113 1.86 3.28 -14.66
C GLY A 113 1.09 3.08 -15.98
N SER A 114 0.77 1.84 -16.32
CA SER A 114 -0.19 1.51 -17.38
C SER A 114 -1.59 1.32 -16.79
N GLN A 115 -2.49 0.74 -17.56
CA GLN A 115 -3.84 0.37 -17.10
C GLN A 115 -3.89 -1.01 -16.42
N ARG A 116 -2.77 -1.51 -15.94
CA ARG A 116 -2.64 -2.85 -15.36
C ARG A 116 -2.46 -2.76 -13.85
N VAL A 117 -3.04 -3.74 -13.14
CA VAL A 117 -2.75 -4.01 -11.73
C VAL A 117 -2.27 -5.44 -11.62
N PHE A 118 -1.21 -5.64 -10.87
CA PHE A 118 -0.63 -6.95 -10.60
C PHE A 118 -0.92 -7.35 -9.16
N LEU A 119 -0.99 -8.65 -8.90
CA LEU A 119 -1.18 -9.25 -7.58
C LEU A 119 -0.08 -10.26 -7.28
N TRP A 120 0.50 -10.16 -6.10
CA TRP A 120 1.42 -11.13 -5.55
C TRP A 120 0.93 -11.61 -4.19
N ASN A 121 0.66 -12.90 -4.06
CA ASN A 121 0.20 -13.48 -2.79
C ASN A 121 1.38 -13.98 -1.96
N GLN A 122 1.77 -13.21 -0.97
CA GLN A 122 2.88 -13.52 -0.07
C GLN A 122 2.62 -14.70 0.84
N ASN A 123 1.39 -14.94 1.22
CA ASN A 123 1.03 -16.02 2.13
C ASN A 123 1.43 -17.40 1.57
N TRP A 124 1.25 -17.59 0.27
CA TRP A 124 1.64 -18.83 -0.40
C TRP A 124 3.15 -18.97 -0.54
N ASN A 125 3.84 -17.84 -0.68
CA ASN A 125 5.30 -17.83 -0.73
C ASN A 125 5.90 -18.21 0.64
N ASP A 126 5.30 -17.75 1.73
CA ASP A 126 5.75 -17.97 3.10
C ASP A 126 5.46 -19.42 3.58
N VAL A 127 4.26 -19.90 3.34
CA VAL A 127 3.85 -21.27 3.73
C VAL A 127 4.54 -22.32 2.86
N GLY A 128 4.93 -21.97 1.65
CA GLY A 128 5.53 -22.86 0.66
C GLY A 128 4.50 -23.90 0.15
N ILE A 129 3.92 -23.65 -1.00
CA ILE A 129 2.95 -24.58 -1.64
C ILE A 129 3.49 -26.01 -1.74
N ASN A 130 4.80 -26.18 -1.86
CA ASN A 130 5.47 -27.50 -1.88
C ASN A 130 5.28 -28.30 -0.57
N ASN A 131 4.91 -27.66 0.53
CA ASN A 131 4.63 -28.31 1.81
C ASN A 131 3.14 -28.54 2.05
N VAL A 132 2.29 -28.14 1.11
CA VAL A 132 0.84 -28.25 1.24
C VAL A 132 0.37 -29.52 0.54
N SER A 133 -0.24 -30.42 1.30
CA SER A 133 -0.91 -31.59 0.74
C SER A 133 -2.25 -31.17 0.15
N VAL A 134 -2.38 -31.28 -1.15
CA VAL A 134 -3.64 -31.01 -1.87
C VAL A 134 -4.45 -32.28 -1.97
N SER A 135 -5.74 -32.21 -1.69
CA SER A 135 -6.68 -33.30 -1.92
C SER A 135 -7.52 -33.08 -3.16
N GLY A 136 -7.97 -34.15 -3.76
CA GLY A 136 -8.95 -34.11 -4.82
C GLY A 136 -9.96 -35.25 -4.67
N SER A 137 -11.09 -35.14 -5.34
CA SER A 137 -12.21 -36.08 -5.24
C SER A 137 -12.44 -36.80 -6.57
N PHE A 138 -12.57 -38.12 -6.50
CA PHE A 138 -12.92 -38.95 -7.63
C PHE A 138 -14.30 -39.60 -7.41
N LEU A 139 -15.15 -39.51 -8.43
CA LEU A 139 -16.45 -40.16 -8.45
C LEU A 139 -16.32 -41.51 -9.17
N HIS A 140 -16.70 -42.61 -8.49
CA HIS A 140 -16.85 -43.90 -9.16
C HIS A 140 -18.14 -43.91 -9.98
N MET A 141 -18.03 -44.02 -11.28
CA MET A 141 -19.10 -43.81 -12.25
C MET A 141 -20.28 -44.77 -12.10
N GLU A 142 -20.05 -46.02 -11.67
CA GLU A 142 -21.12 -47.01 -11.50
C GLU A 142 -21.79 -46.93 -10.11
N THR A 143 -21.00 -46.72 -9.08
CA THR A 143 -21.50 -46.78 -7.69
C THR A 143 -21.89 -45.45 -7.11
N GLY A 144 -21.46 -44.34 -7.72
CA GLY A 144 -21.66 -42.99 -7.19
C GLY A 144 -20.85 -42.69 -5.91
N VAL A 145 -19.91 -43.57 -5.55
CA VAL A 145 -19.04 -43.34 -4.36
C VAL A 145 -18.00 -42.33 -4.69
N VAL A 146 -17.84 -41.34 -3.79
CA VAL A 146 -16.78 -40.31 -3.87
C VAL A 146 -15.60 -40.77 -3.02
N VAL A 147 -14.40 -40.80 -3.62
CA VAL A 147 -13.15 -41.10 -2.95
C VAL A 147 -12.31 -39.80 -2.93
N ILE A 148 -11.79 -39.47 -1.76
CA ILE A 148 -10.88 -38.33 -1.60
C ILE A 148 -9.47 -38.86 -1.41
N ASP A 149 -8.50 -38.33 -2.15
CA ASP A 149 -7.10 -38.71 -2.06
C ASP A 149 -6.17 -37.53 -2.22
N THR A 150 -4.91 -37.68 -1.78
CA THR A 150 -3.88 -36.64 -1.89
C THR A 150 -3.29 -36.60 -3.29
N VAL A 151 -3.23 -35.45 -3.89
CA VAL A 151 -2.65 -35.22 -5.22
C VAL A 151 -1.19 -35.66 -5.25
N GLY A 152 -0.84 -36.43 -6.30
CA GLY A 152 0.51 -36.94 -6.51
C GLY A 152 0.86 -38.18 -5.68
N SER A 153 -0.05 -38.71 -4.86
CA SER A 153 0.14 -39.99 -4.21
C SER A 153 0.12 -41.16 -5.23
N ALA A 154 0.66 -42.31 -4.86
CA ALA A 154 0.58 -43.49 -5.72
C ALA A 154 -0.87 -43.93 -5.97
N THR A 155 -1.74 -43.75 -4.98
CA THR A 155 -3.17 -44.04 -5.05
C THR A 155 -3.89 -43.04 -5.95
N TRP A 156 -3.53 -41.77 -5.88
CA TRP A 156 -4.02 -40.73 -6.78
C TRP A 156 -3.85 -41.10 -8.25
N LEU A 157 -2.63 -41.50 -8.62
CA LEU A 157 -2.33 -41.91 -10.00
C LEU A 157 -3.12 -43.12 -10.42
N SER A 158 -3.43 -44.02 -9.50
CA SER A 158 -4.25 -45.19 -9.79
C SER A 158 -5.71 -44.81 -10.09
N TYR A 159 -6.29 -43.88 -9.37
CA TYR A 159 -7.64 -43.36 -9.66
C TYR A 159 -7.67 -42.58 -10.95
N LEU A 160 -6.69 -41.69 -11.14
CA LEU A 160 -6.61 -40.84 -12.35
C LEU A 160 -6.53 -41.66 -13.65
N ASN A 161 -5.86 -42.81 -13.59
CA ASN A 161 -5.69 -43.68 -14.74
C ASN A 161 -6.78 -44.79 -14.84
N ASN A 162 -7.72 -44.84 -13.90
CA ASN A 162 -8.80 -45.82 -13.92
C ASN A 162 -10.07 -45.23 -14.57
N PRO A 163 -10.54 -45.75 -15.72
CA PRO A 163 -11.71 -45.24 -16.41
C PRO A 163 -13.04 -45.40 -15.63
N GLU A 164 -13.06 -46.11 -14.52
CA GLU A 164 -14.23 -46.21 -13.64
C GLU A 164 -14.37 -45.00 -12.71
N TYR A 165 -13.35 -44.15 -12.62
CA TYR A 165 -13.34 -42.96 -11.79
C TYR A 165 -13.26 -41.70 -12.64
N GLU A 166 -14.05 -40.71 -12.26
CA GLU A 166 -14.02 -39.36 -12.82
C GLU A 166 -13.51 -38.40 -11.75
N LEU A 167 -12.51 -37.57 -12.09
CA LEU A 167 -12.04 -36.49 -11.23
C LEU A 167 -13.10 -35.38 -11.23
N ILE A 168 -13.74 -35.15 -10.09
CA ILE A 168 -14.83 -34.18 -9.95
C ILE A 168 -14.42 -32.91 -9.21
N ALA A 169 -13.29 -32.93 -8.47
CA ALA A 169 -12.71 -31.79 -7.80
C ALA A 169 -11.28 -32.12 -7.34
N PRO A 170 -10.39 -31.15 -7.37
CA PRO A 170 -10.37 -29.97 -8.23
C PRO A 170 -9.81 -30.29 -9.61
N GLU A 171 -10.30 -29.63 -10.63
CA GLU A 171 -9.81 -29.79 -12.02
C GLU A 171 -8.32 -29.42 -12.21
N PHE A 172 -7.75 -28.71 -11.25
CA PHE A 172 -6.42 -28.08 -11.33
C PHE A 172 -5.32 -28.84 -10.59
N SER A 173 -5.63 -29.94 -9.95
CA SER A 173 -4.77 -30.58 -8.96
C SER A 173 -3.46 -31.16 -9.49
N ASN A 174 -3.24 -31.23 -10.78
CA ASN A 174 -2.04 -31.78 -11.43
C ASN A 174 -1.24 -30.76 -12.24
N ASP A 175 -1.65 -29.50 -12.25
CA ASP A 175 -0.96 -28.48 -13.02
C ASP A 175 0.08 -27.77 -12.14
N GLN A 176 1.34 -28.25 -12.20
CA GLN A 176 2.44 -27.61 -11.51
C GLN A 176 2.64 -26.18 -11.96
N SER A 177 2.32 -25.87 -13.22
CA SER A 177 2.42 -24.49 -13.74
C SER A 177 1.43 -23.55 -13.05
N LEU A 178 0.25 -24.06 -12.68
CA LEU A 178 -0.72 -23.29 -11.92
C LEU A 178 -0.26 -23.06 -10.48
N ILE A 179 0.31 -24.07 -9.83
CA ILE A 179 0.91 -23.95 -8.49
C ILE A 179 2.04 -22.93 -8.52
N ASP A 180 2.92 -23.02 -9.50
CA ASP A 180 4.03 -22.09 -9.67
C ASP A 180 3.51 -20.66 -9.93
N SER A 181 2.41 -20.51 -10.66
CA SER A 181 1.79 -19.21 -10.93
C SER A 181 1.23 -18.52 -9.68
N LEU A 182 0.86 -19.29 -8.66
CA LEU A 182 0.41 -18.72 -7.37
C LEU A 182 1.55 -18.07 -6.57
N LEU A 183 2.78 -18.52 -6.81
CA LEU A 183 3.97 -17.99 -6.15
C LEU A 183 4.52 -16.76 -6.84
N LEU A 184 4.18 -16.55 -8.11
CA LEU A 184 4.63 -15.42 -8.92
C LEU A 184 3.54 -14.34 -8.99
N PRO A 185 3.93 -13.08 -9.17
CA PRO A 185 2.97 -12.04 -9.44
C PRO A 185 2.26 -12.32 -10.75
N HIS A 186 0.94 -12.14 -10.73
CA HIS A 186 0.11 -12.32 -11.92
C HIS A 186 -0.68 -11.04 -12.22
N LEU A 187 -1.10 -10.90 -13.46
CA LEU A 187 -1.98 -9.83 -13.90
C LEU A 187 -3.34 -9.98 -13.23
N PHE A 188 -3.65 -9.07 -12.31
CA PHE A 188 -4.91 -9.05 -11.57
C PHE A 188 -6.02 -8.35 -12.36
N PHE A 189 -5.69 -7.21 -12.98
CA PHE A 189 -6.63 -6.39 -13.74
C PHE A 189 -5.91 -5.79 -14.96
N ASP A 190 -6.58 -5.83 -16.11
CA ASP A 190 -6.18 -5.10 -17.31
C ASP A 190 -7.37 -4.31 -17.84
N GLY A 191 -7.26 -2.99 -17.88
CA GLY A 191 -8.29 -2.10 -18.41
C GLY A 191 -8.57 -2.29 -19.92
N ARG A 192 -7.71 -3.02 -20.65
CA ARG A 192 -7.92 -3.39 -22.06
C ARG A 192 -8.77 -4.64 -22.23
N ASP A 193 -8.93 -5.47 -21.19
CA ASP A 193 -9.76 -6.68 -21.27
C ASP A 193 -11.22 -6.29 -21.54
N GLU A 194 -11.84 -6.91 -22.54
CA GLU A 194 -13.25 -6.65 -22.89
C GLU A 194 -14.24 -6.83 -21.72
N LYS A 195 -13.89 -7.64 -20.74
CA LYS A 195 -14.65 -7.80 -19.50
C LYS A 195 -14.54 -6.57 -18.57
N ASN A 196 -13.43 -5.90 -18.67
CA ASN A 196 -13.04 -4.75 -17.85
C ASN A 196 -13.15 -3.43 -18.62
N ILE A 197 -13.52 -3.47 -19.90
CA ILE A 197 -13.79 -2.25 -20.65
C ILE A 197 -14.76 -1.42 -19.83
N LEU A 198 -14.19 -0.38 -19.32
CA LEU A 198 -14.89 0.68 -18.64
C LEU A 198 -15.96 1.17 -19.61
N LYS A 199 -17.18 0.73 -19.41
CA LYS A 199 -18.33 0.96 -20.31
C LYS A 199 -18.72 2.43 -20.43
N ASP A 200 -17.77 3.32 -20.20
CA ASP A 200 -17.95 4.73 -20.44
C ASP A 200 -17.60 5.02 -21.90
N ILE A 201 -18.58 5.51 -22.65
CA ILE A 201 -18.44 5.86 -24.07
C ILE A 201 -17.35 6.88 -24.39
N HIS A 202 -16.78 7.49 -23.36
CA HIS A 202 -15.73 8.51 -23.44
C HIS A 202 -14.35 8.00 -23.04
N TYR A 203 -14.21 6.73 -22.72
CA TYR A 203 -13.00 6.16 -22.18
C TYR A 203 -12.21 5.40 -23.27
N ASP A 204 -10.94 5.75 -23.36
CA ASP A 204 -9.95 5.02 -24.16
C ASP A 204 -9.04 4.22 -23.21
N SER A 205 -9.34 2.93 -23.08
CA SER A 205 -8.61 2.04 -22.16
C SER A 205 -7.11 1.92 -22.50
N ASP A 206 -6.74 2.11 -23.76
CA ASP A 206 -5.34 2.03 -24.17
C ASP A 206 -4.50 3.23 -23.69
N SER A 207 -5.16 4.29 -23.27
CA SER A 207 -4.51 5.52 -22.81
C SER A 207 -4.59 5.72 -21.31
N SER A 208 -5.22 4.81 -20.57
CA SER A 208 -5.32 4.85 -19.11
C SER A 208 -3.95 4.76 -18.46
N LYS A 209 -3.76 5.52 -17.37
CA LYS A 209 -2.51 5.59 -16.61
C LYS A 209 -2.83 5.57 -15.14
N PHE A 210 -2.67 4.41 -14.53
CA PHE A 210 -2.79 4.28 -13.10
C PHE A 210 -1.55 4.87 -12.44
N THR A 211 -1.76 5.76 -11.48
CA THR A 211 -0.69 6.50 -10.80
C THR A 211 -0.65 6.25 -9.32
N GLY A 212 -1.77 5.83 -8.71
CA GLY A 212 -1.87 5.50 -7.31
C GLY A 212 -2.81 4.33 -7.10
N LEU A 213 -2.62 3.61 -6.00
CA LEU A 213 -3.33 2.38 -5.67
C LEU A 213 -3.54 2.30 -4.15
N THR A 214 -4.72 1.88 -3.69
CA THR A 214 -4.95 1.55 -2.28
C THR A 214 -5.94 0.41 -2.09
N SER A 215 -5.74 -0.36 -1.02
CA SER A 215 -6.56 -1.50 -0.60
C SER A 215 -7.29 -1.16 0.70
N PRO A 216 -8.63 -1.01 0.70
CA PRO A 216 -9.36 -0.71 1.93
C PRO A 216 -9.16 -1.77 3.00
N SER A 217 -8.76 -1.35 4.20
CA SER A 217 -8.50 -2.25 5.32
C SER A 217 -9.74 -3.03 5.78
N ASP A 218 -10.94 -2.52 5.55
CA ASP A 218 -12.19 -3.12 6.00
C ASP A 218 -12.96 -3.86 4.90
N ASN A 219 -12.58 -3.65 3.64
CA ASN A 219 -13.22 -4.33 2.50
C ASN A 219 -12.17 -5.03 1.64
N GLU A 220 -12.00 -6.31 1.88
CA GLU A 220 -11.02 -7.16 1.19
C GLU A 220 -11.46 -7.60 -0.22
N ASN A 221 -12.51 -7.02 -0.78
CA ASN A 221 -13.07 -7.42 -2.06
C ASN A 221 -12.98 -6.33 -3.12
N MET A 222 -12.23 -5.28 -2.87
CA MET A 222 -11.99 -4.20 -3.83
C MET A 222 -10.67 -3.50 -3.56
N ILE A 223 -10.16 -2.86 -4.58
CA ILE A 223 -9.08 -1.88 -4.52
C ILE A 223 -9.52 -0.61 -5.26
N PHE A 224 -8.83 0.48 -4.99
CA PHE A 224 -9.01 1.73 -5.73
C PHE A 224 -7.72 2.11 -6.42
N VAL A 225 -7.82 2.67 -7.62
CA VAL A 225 -6.69 3.21 -8.38
C VAL A 225 -7.03 4.60 -8.90
N THR A 226 -6.06 5.48 -8.90
CA THR A 226 -6.15 6.77 -9.59
C THR A 226 -5.80 6.59 -11.06
N ASP A 227 -6.60 7.17 -11.96
CA ASP A 227 -6.38 7.14 -13.39
C ASP A 227 -6.09 8.55 -13.91
N ASN A 228 -4.83 8.78 -14.28
CA ASN A 228 -4.34 10.06 -14.76
C ASN A 228 -4.43 10.17 -16.29
N TYR A 229 -5.51 9.66 -16.87
CA TYR A 229 -5.80 9.83 -18.28
C TYR A 229 -6.55 11.13 -18.54
N GLY A 230 -5.85 12.07 -19.14
CA GLY A 230 -6.40 13.41 -19.44
C GLY A 230 -7.13 13.57 -20.77
N GLY A 231 -7.46 12.51 -21.50
CA GLY A 231 -8.11 12.48 -22.80
C GLY A 231 -8.89 13.72 -23.28
N ILE A 232 -9.74 13.58 -24.27
CA ILE A 232 -10.45 14.71 -24.93
C ILE A 232 -11.33 15.54 -23.96
N ASN A 233 -11.75 14.96 -22.84
CA ASN A 233 -12.66 15.59 -21.87
C ASN A 233 -12.08 15.67 -20.46
N ASN A 234 -10.78 15.60 -20.26
CA ASN A 234 -10.15 15.55 -18.94
C ASN A 234 -10.75 14.42 -18.08
N GLN A 235 -10.65 13.20 -18.55
CA GLN A 235 -11.32 12.04 -17.95
C GLN A 235 -10.54 11.45 -16.77
N TYR A 236 -9.94 12.29 -15.97
CA TYR A 236 -9.29 11.90 -14.72
C TYR A 236 -10.30 11.34 -13.73
N ARG A 237 -9.94 10.26 -13.02
CA ARG A 237 -10.87 9.59 -12.12
C ARG A 237 -10.17 8.74 -11.07
N ILE A 238 -10.95 8.27 -10.11
CA ILE A 238 -10.60 7.16 -9.23
C ILE A 238 -11.50 5.98 -9.64
N VAL A 239 -10.89 4.84 -9.91
CA VAL A 239 -11.57 3.62 -10.33
C VAL A 239 -11.61 2.64 -9.20
N GLN A 240 -12.78 2.08 -8.92
CA GLN A 240 -12.96 0.93 -8.05
C GLN A 240 -12.85 -0.34 -8.88
N ILE A 241 -12.00 -1.26 -8.44
CA ILE A 241 -11.82 -2.58 -9.03
C ILE A 241 -12.28 -3.61 -8.01
N ASN A 242 -13.31 -4.39 -8.36
CA ASN A 242 -13.87 -5.42 -7.50
C ASN A 242 -13.15 -6.75 -7.74
N PHE A 243 -13.03 -7.55 -6.69
CA PHE A 243 -12.45 -8.88 -6.80
C PHE A 243 -13.48 -9.87 -7.34
N GLN A 244 -13.06 -10.58 -8.37
CA GLN A 244 -13.71 -11.81 -8.80
C GLN A 244 -12.94 -12.99 -8.20
N LYS A 245 -13.66 -13.80 -7.46
CA LYS A 245 -13.11 -14.90 -6.68
C LYS A 245 -13.49 -16.22 -7.31
N SER A 246 -12.52 -17.04 -7.64
CA SER A 246 -12.72 -18.42 -8.07
C SER A 246 -11.97 -19.37 -7.16
N MET A 247 -12.58 -20.52 -6.86
CA MET A 247 -11.88 -21.58 -6.15
C MET A 247 -10.81 -22.17 -7.07
N LEU A 248 -9.57 -22.20 -6.59
CA LEU A 248 -8.45 -22.73 -7.33
C LEU A 248 -8.19 -24.19 -6.97
N LEU A 249 -8.12 -24.48 -5.69
CA LEU A 249 -7.93 -25.82 -5.16
C LEU A 249 -8.39 -25.91 -3.70
N GLU A 250 -8.67 -27.14 -3.26
CA GLU A 250 -8.94 -27.47 -1.87
C GLU A 250 -7.74 -28.24 -1.30
N LEU A 251 -7.27 -27.80 -0.13
CA LEU A 251 -6.16 -28.44 0.55
C LEU A 251 -6.62 -29.69 1.31
N ALA A 252 -5.69 -30.62 1.58
CA ALA A 252 -5.97 -31.81 2.40
C ALA A 252 -6.46 -31.47 3.82
N THR A 253 -6.21 -30.25 4.30
CA THR A 253 -6.74 -29.72 5.57
C THR A 253 -8.21 -29.32 5.50
N GLY A 254 -8.80 -29.26 4.31
CA GLY A 254 -10.14 -28.73 4.03
C GLY A 254 -10.16 -27.24 3.77
N ASP A 255 -9.01 -26.57 3.80
CA ASP A 255 -8.91 -25.16 3.46
C ASP A 255 -8.97 -24.96 1.95
N THR A 256 -9.55 -23.84 1.52
CA THR A 256 -9.72 -23.52 0.10
C THR A 256 -8.75 -22.44 -0.32
N VAL A 257 -8.02 -22.69 -1.40
CA VAL A 257 -7.20 -21.68 -2.07
C VAL A 257 -8.03 -20.96 -3.13
N TRP A 258 -7.99 -19.66 -3.11
CA TRP A 258 -8.74 -18.81 -4.00
C TRP A 258 -7.81 -18.07 -4.97
N ALA A 259 -8.16 -18.06 -6.24
CA ALA A 259 -7.62 -17.11 -7.19
C ALA A 259 -8.47 -15.83 -7.20
N TYR A 260 -7.82 -14.71 -7.38
CA TYR A 260 -8.46 -13.41 -7.49
C TYR A 260 -8.10 -12.77 -8.82
N THR A 261 -9.13 -12.26 -9.51
CA THR A 261 -9.00 -11.38 -10.67
C THR A 261 -9.79 -10.11 -10.40
N GLY A 262 -9.37 -9.01 -11.00
CA GLY A 262 -10.07 -7.73 -10.89
C GLY A 262 -11.12 -7.58 -11.99
N GLU A 263 -12.24 -6.98 -11.63
CA GLU A 263 -13.29 -6.53 -12.55
C GLU A 263 -13.61 -5.06 -12.27
N PHE A 264 -13.83 -4.28 -13.32
CA PHE A 264 -14.28 -2.90 -13.16
C PHE A 264 -15.56 -2.82 -12.32
N GLY A 265 -15.50 -2.11 -11.23
CA GLY A 265 -16.63 -1.89 -10.33
C GLY A 265 -17.38 -0.61 -10.67
N SER A 266 -16.74 0.52 -10.50
CA SER A 266 -17.32 1.84 -10.72
C SER A 266 -16.27 2.93 -10.83
N THR A 267 -16.69 4.12 -11.28
CA THR A 267 -15.93 5.35 -11.14
C THR A 267 -16.37 6.06 -9.86
N VAL A 268 -15.44 6.19 -8.91
CA VAL A 268 -15.73 6.76 -7.59
C VAL A 268 -15.86 8.27 -7.65
N LYS A 269 -14.96 8.94 -8.35
CA LYS A 269 -15.00 10.37 -8.60
C LYS A 269 -14.81 10.62 -10.07
N GLY A 270 -15.71 11.39 -10.65
CA GLY A 270 -15.76 11.59 -12.08
C GLY A 270 -14.70 12.54 -12.60
N TYR A 271 -14.67 12.65 -13.89
CA TYR A 271 -13.84 13.54 -14.67
C TYR A 271 -14.39 14.96 -14.69
N GLY A 272 -13.54 15.90 -15.04
CA GLY A 272 -13.89 17.31 -15.19
C GLY A 272 -12.78 18.22 -14.65
N THR A 273 -13.04 19.52 -14.70
CA THR A 273 -12.10 20.56 -14.27
C THR A 273 -12.66 21.46 -13.18
N GLY A 274 -13.83 21.10 -12.62
CA GLY A 274 -14.47 21.87 -11.54
C GLY A 274 -13.85 21.59 -10.16
N ALA A 275 -14.03 22.51 -9.23
CA ALA A 275 -13.68 22.30 -7.84
C ALA A 275 -14.34 21.03 -7.30
N GLY A 276 -13.58 20.18 -6.61
CA GLY A 276 -14.07 18.90 -6.09
C GLY A 276 -14.20 17.76 -7.13
N THR A 277 -13.73 17.96 -8.36
CA THR A 277 -13.56 16.88 -9.35
C THR A 277 -12.11 16.42 -9.38
N VAL A 278 -11.89 15.15 -9.77
CA VAL A 278 -10.55 14.60 -9.95
C VAL A 278 -9.89 15.24 -11.17
N ASN A 279 -8.67 15.73 -10.99
CA ASN A 279 -7.91 16.37 -12.06
C ASN A 279 -6.41 16.13 -11.91
N GLN A 280 -5.85 15.29 -12.76
CA GLN A 280 -4.46 14.83 -12.69
C GLN A 280 -4.11 14.23 -11.32
N PRO A 281 -4.82 13.17 -10.89
CA PRO A 281 -4.55 12.53 -9.61
C PRO A 281 -3.20 11.82 -9.66
N LEU A 282 -2.49 11.78 -8.52
CA LEU A 282 -1.20 11.12 -8.39
C LEU A 282 -1.27 9.89 -7.49
N SER A 283 -1.68 10.06 -6.25
CA SER A 283 -1.73 9.02 -5.25
C SER A 283 -3.06 9.02 -4.50
N LEU A 284 -3.35 7.95 -3.77
CA LEU A 284 -4.48 7.86 -2.87
C LEU A 284 -4.20 6.90 -1.71
N ASP A 285 -4.86 7.16 -0.58
CA ASP A 285 -4.89 6.30 0.59
C ASP A 285 -6.31 6.18 1.15
N VAL A 286 -6.55 5.22 2.04
CA VAL A 286 -7.85 4.94 2.61
C VAL A 286 -7.77 4.70 4.11
N ASP A 287 -8.61 5.40 4.89
CA ASP A 287 -8.70 5.15 6.32
C ASP A 287 -9.57 3.91 6.64
N TYR A 288 -9.55 3.50 7.93
CA TYR A 288 -10.31 2.34 8.41
C TYR A 288 -11.84 2.49 8.30
N GLN A 289 -12.35 3.68 7.99
CA GLN A 289 -13.77 3.93 7.74
C GLN A 289 -14.12 3.91 6.25
N GLY A 290 -13.12 3.72 5.38
CA GLY A 290 -13.28 3.73 3.94
C GLY A 290 -13.32 5.13 3.33
N ASN A 291 -12.91 6.16 4.08
CA ASN A 291 -12.71 7.49 3.49
C ASN A 291 -11.48 7.46 2.62
N LEU A 292 -11.59 7.94 1.38
CA LEU A 292 -10.50 8.02 0.44
C LEU A 292 -9.85 9.41 0.50
N TYR A 293 -8.54 9.42 0.60
CA TYR A 293 -7.69 10.59 0.52
C TYR A 293 -6.92 10.52 -0.79
N TYR A 294 -6.79 11.61 -1.52
CA TYR A 294 -6.02 11.61 -2.76
C TYR A 294 -5.34 12.94 -3.03
N THR A 295 -4.21 12.85 -3.71
CA THR A 295 -3.45 14.00 -4.21
C THR A 295 -3.75 14.23 -5.68
N GLN A 296 -3.63 15.47 -6.13
CA GLN A 296 -3.74 15.85 -7.53
C GLN A 296 -2.94 17.13 -7.83
N VAL A 297 -2.47 17.23 -9.06
CA VAL A 297 -1.70 18.40 -9.54
C VAL A 297 -2.44 19.23 -10.61
N GLY A 298 -3.67 18.88 -10.89
CA GLY A 298 -4.53 19.64 -11.77
C GLY A 298 -5.04 20.93 -11.14
N ASN A 299 -6.07 21.51 -11.73
CA ASN A 299 -6.65 22.77 -11.25
C ASN A 299 -7.32 22.58 -9.89
N TYR A 300 -7.41 23.66 -9.12
CA TYR A 300 -8.05 23.76 -7.80
C TYR A 300 -7.23 23.11 -6.67
N PHE A 301 -7.93 22.50 -5.71
CA PHE A 301 -7.33 22.03 -4.47
C PHE A 301 -6.50 20.77 -4.68
N PRO A 302 -5.27 20.73 -4.14
CA PRO A 302 -4.35 19.63 -4.39
C PRO A 302 -4.64 18.38 -3.57
N ILE A 303 -5.26 18.50 -2.40
CA ILE A 303 -5.57 17.36 -1.51
C ILE A 303 -7.05 17.29 -1.26
N HIS A 304 -7.59 16.09 -1.34
CA HIS A 304 -9.01 15.83 -1.09
C HIS A 304 -9.19 14.64 -0.15
N MET A 305 -10.25 14.72 0.66
CA MET A 305 -10.85 13.58 1.32
C MET A 305 -12.28 13.40 0.79
N ILE A 306 -12.66 12.19 0.45
CA ILE A 306 -14.04 11.86 0.07
C ILE A 306 -14.60 10.76 0.98
N ILE A 307 -15.81 10.98 1.47
CA ILE A 307 -16.47 10.13 2.45
C ILE A 307 -17.54 9.29 1.74
N PRO A 308 -17.52 7.94 1.87
CA PRO A 308 -18.51 7.09 1.26
C PRO A 308 -19.89 7.27 1.93
N ASN A 309 -20.93 7.44 1.12
CA ASN A 309 -22.32 7.43 1.55
C ASN A 309 -22.91 6.04 1.25
N LEU A 310 -23.12 5.24 2.26
CA LEU A 310 -23.57 3.85 2.15
C LEU A 310 -25.08 3.69 1.96
N SER A 311 -25.78 4.71 1.44
CA SER A 311 -27.23 4.67 1.21
C SER A 311 -27.54 4.36 -0.25
N GLY A 312 -27.91 3.12 -0.55
CA GLY A 312 -28.36 2.67 -1.87
C GLY A 312 -27.47 1.59 -2.50
N ASP A 313 -27.81 1.18 -3.72
CA ASP A 313 -27.10 0.13 -4.45
C ASP A 313 -25.75 0.60 -5.03
N PHE A 314 -25.49 1.91 -5.01
CA PHE A 314 -24.24 2.51 -5.50
C PHE A 314 -23.62 3.37 -4.41
N ALA A 315 -22.33 3.18 -4.17
CA ALA A 315 -21.57 4.07 -3.29
C ALA A 315 -21.47 5.46 -3.93
N THR A 316 -22.01 6.46 -3.23
CA THR A 316 -21.76 7.87 -3.55
C THR A 316 -20.81 8.46 -2.54
N TYR A 317 -20.13 9.55 -2.89
CA TYR A 317 -19.15 10.19 -2.02
C TYR A 317 -19.48 11.65 -1.81
N SER A 318 -19.20 12.16 -0.61
CA SER A 318 -19.24 13.58 -0.27
C SER A 318 -17.83 14.08 0.06
N SER A 319 -17.59 15.39 -0.09
CA SER A 319 -16.33 16.00 0.31
C SER A 319 -16.18 15.98 1.82
N GLY A 320 -15.00 15.58 2.29
CA GLY A 320 -14.66 15.55 3.71
C GLY A 320 -14.00 16.87 4.17
N PHE A 321 -13.09 17.42 3.36
CA PHE A 321 -12.48 18.71 3.65
C PHE A 321 -13.28 19.87 3.01
N GLN A 322 -13.20 21.03 3.64
CA GLN A 322 -13.95 22.22 3.23
C GLN A 322 -13.02 23.30 2.70
N PRO A 323 -13.18 23.71 1.43
CA PRO A 323 -12.45 24.85 0.87
C PRO A 323 -12.56 26.11 1.73
N GLU A 324 -11.49 26.85 1.85
CA GLU A 324 -11.38 28.12 2.60
C GLU A 324 -11.57 27.99 4.13
N ALA A 325 -11.82 26.78 4.66
CA ALA A 325 -11.98 26.53 6.08
C ALA A 325 -10.82 25.70 6.65
N ASP A 326 -10.35 24.71 5.90
CA ASP A 326 -9.33 23.76 6.33
C ASP A 326 -7.99 24.12 5.67
N ASP A 327 -6.90 24.16 6.44
CA ASP A 327 -5.55 24.54 5.96
C ASP A 327 -5.09 23.65 4.80
N ILE A 328 -5.40 22.37 4.85
CA ILE A 328 -5.08 21.38 3.81
C ILE A 328 -5.73 21.70 2.44
N MET A 329 -6.80 22.47 2.46
CA MET A 329 -7.55 22.91 1.27
C MET A 329 -7.11 24.27 0.72
N ASP A 330 -5.96 24.80 1.15
CA ASP A 330 -5.36 25.96 0.52
C ASP A 330 -4.75 25.57 -0.84
N ALA A 331 -5.27 26.14 -1.91
CA ALA A 331 -4.82 25.86 -3.28
C ALA A 331 -3.35 26.24 -3.57
N ASN A 332 -2.76 27.10 -2.71
CA ASN A 332 -1.38 27.57 -2.88
C ASN A 332 -0.40 26.97 -1.86
N TYR A 333 -0.87 26.09 -0.98
CA TYR A 333 -0.04 25.53 0.07
C TYR A 333 1.01 24.57 -0.49
N PHE A 334 0.61 23.73 -1.43
CA PHE A 334 1.45 22.72 -2.05
C PHE A 334 1.88 23.12 -3.45
N VAL A 335 3.10 22.75 -3.82
CA VAL A 335 3.64 22.96 -5.17
C VAL A 335 3.50 21.71 -6.02
N ASN A 336 3.87 20.56 -5.46
CA ASN A 336 3.76 19.25 -6.10
C ASN A 336 3.47 18.16 -5.06
N PRO A 337 2.22 18.06 -4.58
CA PRO A 337 1.83 17.07 -3.60
C PRO A 337 1.82 15.69 -4.27
N PHE A 338 2.86 14.93 -4.04
CA PHE A 338 3.09 13.69 -4.77
C PHE A 338 2.31 12.53 -4.16
N ASP A 339 2.33 12.41 -2.82
CA ASP A 339 1.70 11.29 -2.13
C ASP A 339 0.99 11.73 -0.85
N VAL A 340 0.06 10.89 -0.38
CA VAL A 340 -0.71 11.08 0.84
C VAL A 340 -0.84 9.76 1.60
N ALA A 341 -0.64 9.82 2.91
CA ALA A 341 -0.94 8.72 3.83
C ALA A 341 -1.82 9.19 4.99
N VAL A 342 -2.58 8.26 5.57
CA VAL A 342 -3.42 8.52 6.72
C VAL A 342 -3.11 7.54 7.86
N ASP A 343 -2.93 8.07 9.08
CA ASP A 343 -2.69 7.22 10.25
C ASP A 343 -4.00 6.74 10.91
N LYS A 344 -3.85 5.90 11.94
CA LYS A 344 -4.99 5.37 12.73
C LYS A 344 -5.84 6.46 13.41
N ASP A 345 -5.24 7.62 13.68
CA ASP A 345 -5.90 8.77 14.31
C ASP A 345 -6.44 9.76 13.26
N LYS A 346 -6.32 9.36 11.96
CA LYS A 346 -6.71 10.12 10.78
C LYS A 346 -5.93 11.43 10.58
N ASN A 347 -4.73 11.53 11.13
CA ASN A 347 -3.84 12.58 10.70
C ASN A 347 -3.39 12.29 9.26
N VAL A 348 -3.30 13.35 8.47
CA VAL A 348 -2.99 13.26 7.05
C VAL A 348 -1.57 13.73 6.82
N TYR A 349 -0.78 12.89 6.17
CA TYR A 349 0.61 13.13 5.83
C TYR A 349 0.71 13.35 4.33
N VAL A 350 1.24 14.48 3.92
CA VAL A 350 1.35 14.84 2.49
C VAL A 350 2.81 15.08 2.15
N VAL A 351 3.33 14.36 1.18
CA VAL A 351 4.64 14.62 0.60
C VAL A 351 4.51 15.69 -0.47
N ASP A 352 5.28 16.76 -0.32
CA ASP A 352 5.49 17.74 -1.40
C ASP A 352 6.92 17.62 -1.92
N SER A 353 7.08 17.00 -3.08
CA SER A 353 8.41 16.76 -3.66
C SER A 353 9.15 18.01 -4.04
N SER A 354 8.44 19.10 -4.35
CA SER A 354 9.06 20.39 -4.66
C SER A 354 9.49 21.18 -3.43
N ASN A 355 8.78 21.03 -2.32
CA ASN A 355 9.15 21.59 -1.02
C ASN A 355 10.13 20.69 -0.26
N SER A 356 10.32 19.47 -0.73
CA SER A 356 11.21 18.46 -0.12
C SER A 356 10.86 18.16 1.35
N ASP A 357 9.58 18.19 1.71
CA ASP A 357 9.12 17.91 3.07
C ASP A 357 7.83 17.07 3.10
N VAL A 358 7.49 16.62 4.30
CA VAL A 358 6.19 16.01 4.60
C VAL A 358 5.43 16.94 5.53
N THR A 359 4.31 17.44 5.08
CA THR A 359 3.40 18.23 5.90
C THR A 359 2.34 17.34 6.53
N VAL A 360 2.11 17.49 7.83
CA VAL A 360 1.15 16.73 8.61
C VAL A 360 0.00 17.63 9.02
N PHE A 361 -1.22 17.13 8.83
CA PHE A 361 -2.47 17.78 9.20
C PHE A 361 -3.25 16.89 10.18
N HIS A 362 -4.05 17.51 11.02
CA HIS A 362 -5.05 16.81 11.81
C HIS A 362 -6.19 16.27 10.94
N SER A 363 -6.98 15.38 11.49
CA SER A 363 -8.12 14.74 10.81
C SER A 363 -9.18 15.71 10.29
N ASN A 364 -9.21 16.93 10.81
CA ASN A 364 -10.09 18.01 10.35
C ASN A 364 -9.46 18.90 9.27
N GLY A 365 -8.23 18.61 8.86
CA GLY A 365 -7.51 19.38 7.83
C GLY A 365 -6.71 20.56 8.35
N ASP A 366 -6.68 20.82 9.66
CA ASP A 366 -5.85 21.88 10.25
C ASP A 366 -4.37 21.46 10.24
N TYR A 367 -3.49 22.43 9.93
CA TYR A 367 -2.05 22.20 9.98
C TYR A 367 -1.57 21.73 11.35
N PHE A 368 -0.75 20.70 11.36
CA PHE A 368 -0.12 20.22 12.59
C PHE A 368 1.37 20.50 12.62
N LYS A 369 2.17 19.85 11.77
CA LYS A 369 3.64 19.95 11.77
C LYS A 369 4.23 19.52 10.43
N LYS A 370 5.56 19.70 10.31
CA LYS A 370 6.36 19.15 9.21
C LYS A 370 7.33 18.07 9.72
N ALA A 371 7.49 17.01 8.94
CA ALA A 371 8.56 16.01 9.10
C ALA A 371 9.60 16.20 7.99
N GLY A 372 10.85 15.83 8.29
CA GLY A 372 11.95 16.04 7.34
C GLY A 372 12.52 17.45 7.30
N TYR A 373 12.09 18.30 8.22
CA TYR A 373 12.51 19.69 8.29
C TYR A 373 13.59 19.88 9.36
N ASN A 374 14.69 20.57 9.00
CA ASN A 374 15.75 20.90 9.95
C ASN A 374 15.41 22.19 10.71
N SER A 375 14.91 22.04 11.94
CA SER A 375 14.48 23.15 12.79
C SER A 375 15.62 24.11 13.23
N SER A 376 16.88 23.73 13.02
CA SER A 376 18.04 24.59 13.38
C SER A 376 18.43 25.58 12.28
N GLU A 377 18.00 25.32 11.07
CA GLU A 377 18.21 26.20 9.91
C GLU A 377 16.86 26.35 9.19
N ASP A 378 16.09 27.34 9.52
CA ASP A 378 14.69 27.59 9.10
C ASP A 378 14.33 27.43 7.59
N THR A 379 15.17 26.80 6.78
CA THR A 379 15.01 26.82 5.33
C THR A 379 15.40 25.56 4.57
N LEU A 380 15.99 24.53 5.18
CA LEU A 380 16.52 23.39 4.41
C LEU A 380 15.96 22.05 4.89
N SER A 381 15.11 21.45 4.06
CA SER A 381 14.90 20.00 4.08
C SER A 381 16.23 19.32 3.74
N PHE A 382 16.50 18.20 4.41
CA PHE A 382 17.65 17.33 4.05
C PHE A 382 17.24 16.23 3.07
N MET A 383 15.98 16.17 2.68
CA MET A 383 15.49 15.29 1.62
C MET A 383 15.64 15.98 0.27
N ASN A 384 15.94 15.19 -0.77
CA ASN A 384 16.23 15.69 -2.11
C ASN A 384 14.99 15.66 -3.02
N GLU A 385 14.38 14.49 -3.18
CA GLU A 385 13.16 14.28 -3.97
C GLU A 385 12.26 13.26 -3.25
N PRO A 386 11.63 13.65 -2.12
CA PRO A 386 10.69 12.77 -1.45
C PRO A 386 9.43 12.59 -2.31
N VAL A 387 9.01 11.34 -2.48
CA VAL A 387 7.91 11.00 -3.41
C VAL A 387 6.83 10.13 -2.79
N ALA A 388 7.10 9.47 -1.67
CA ALA A 388 6.09 8.62 -1.02
C ALA A 388 6.20 8.68 0.50
N VAL A 389 5.08 8.50 1.19
CA VAL A 389 4.98 8.49 2.64
C VAL A 389 4.04 7.39 3.12
N THR A 390 4.39 6.74 4.21
CA THR A 390 3.47 5.88 4.96
C THR A 390 3.74 6.01 6.47
N VAL A 391 2.79 5.54 7.29
CA VAL A 391 2.87 5.64 8.74
C VAL A 391 2.51 4.30 9.38
N ASP A 392 3.38 3.80 10.25
CA ASP A 392 3.10 2.57 10.97
C ASP A 392 2.17 2.78 12.19
N GLN A 393 1.72 1.67 12.77
CA GLN A 393 0.82 1.71 13.94
C GLN A 393 1.44 2.36 15.18
N ARG A 394 2.77 2.51 15.22
CA ARG A 394 3.54 3.17 16.29
C ARG A 394 3.69 4.68 16.05
N GLY A 395 3.21 5.18 14.91
CA GLY A 395 3.36 6.58 14.48
C GLY A 395 4.75 6.90 13.93
N VAL A 396 5.50 5.90 13.46
CA VAL A 396 6.73 6.15 12.70
C VAL A 396 6.34 6.46 11.26
N VAL A 397 6.79 7.61 10.78
CA VAL A 397 6.61 8.08 9.41
C VAL A 397 7.78 7.61 8.56
N TYR A 398 7.52 6.94 7.47
CA TYR A 398 8.50 6.48 6.49
C TYR A 398 8.34 7.30 5.22
N VAL A 399 9.44 7.78 4.68
CA VAL A 399 9.46 8.63 3.48
C VAL A 399 10.45 8.08 2.47
N CYS A 400 9.97 7.76 1.27
CA CYS A 400 10.83 7.43 0.15
C CYS A 400 11.40 8.71 -0.46
N ASP A 401 12.71 8.82 -0.47
CA ASP A 401 13.45 9.85 -1.19
C ASP A 401 14.07 9.22 -2.43
N LYS A 402 13.42 9.44 -3.56
CA LYS A 402 13.86 8.93 -4.85
C LYS A 402 15.18 9.55 -5.31
N GLY A 403 15.37 10.83 -4.99
CA GLY A 403 16.57 11.57 -5.38
C GLY A 403 17.83 11.07 -4.67
N ASP A 404 17.71 10.65 -3.41
CA ASP A 404 18.81 10.08 -2.63
C ASP A 404 18.87 8.55 -2.68
N GLY A 405 17.86 7.91 -3.26
CA GLY A 405 17.74 6.44 -3.26
C GLY A 405 17.60 5.88 -1.84
N SER A 406 16.86 6.57 -0.98
CA SER A 406 16.85 6.31 0.46
C SER A 406 15.44 6.31 1.04
N ILE A 407 15.29 5.69 2.21
CA ILE A 407 14.08 5.81 3.05
C ILE A 407 14.48 6.48 4.35
N TYR A 408 13.87 7.63 4.62
CA TYR A 408 13.96 8.35 5.88
C TYR A 408 12.82 7.93 6.79
N ARG A 409 13.08 7.91 8.10
CA ARG A 409 12.08 7.57 9.10
C ARG A 409 12.05 8.65 10.17
N PHE A 410 10.84 9.03 10.59
CA PHE A 410 10.64 10.09 11.59
C PHE A 410 9.65 9.65 12.66
N LYS A 411 9.86 10.11 13.87
CA LYS A 411 8.94 9.93 14.99
C LYS A 411 8.76 11.20 15.77
N LEU A 412 7.53 11.46 16.25
CA LEU A 412 7.22 12.64 17.04
C LEU A 412 7.92 12.57 18.42
N SER A 413 8.64 13.61 18.82
CA SER A 413 9.56 13.63 19.96
C SER A 413 8.92 13.50 21.35
N ASN A 414 7.59 13.64 21.48
CA ASN A 414 6.88 13.50 22.74
C ASN A 414 6.54 12.02 23.07
N THR A 415 6.77 11.13 22.16
CA THR A 415 6.63 9.70 22.42
C THR A 415 7.89 9.22 23.15
N LEU A 416 7.81 9.08 24.47
CA LEU A 416 8.84 8.44 25.30
C LEU A 416 8.81 6.93 25.03
N ASP A 417 9.23 6.54 23.86
CA ASP A 417 9.26 5.14 23.48
C ASP A 417 10.67 4.61 23.47
N GLU A 418 10.78 3.40 24.00
CA GLU A 418 11.97 2.55 23.91
C GLU A 418 12.46 2.36 22.46
N ASP A 419 11.59 2.65 21.48
CA ASP A 419 11.86 2.55 20.05
C ASP A 419 12.75 3.65 19.46
N ILE A 420 13.08 4.71 20.21
CA ILE A 420 14.03 5.75 19.77
C ILE A 420 15.47 5.24 19.88
N ASN A 421 15.71 4.21 20.69
CA ASN A 421 16.98 3.52 20.83
C ASN A 421 16.80 2.02 20.64
N PRO A 422 16.93 1.50 19.42
CA PRO A 422 16.82 0.05 19.15
C PRO A 422 18.01 -0.77 19.67
N GLU A 423 18.96 -0.20 20.36
CA GLU A 423 20.17 -0.87 20.88
C GLU A 423 20.09 -1.30 22.35
N ASN A 424 18.91 -1.45 22.94
CA ASN A 424 18.77 -2.02 24.28
C ASN A 424 18.06 -3.36 24.26
#